data_31ecccef2ddba1fcf986d0b2132eed84
#
_entry.id   31ecccef2ddba1fcf986d0b2132eed84
#
_cell.length_a   1.000
_cell.length_b   1.000
_cell.length_c   1.000
_cell.angle_alpha   90.00
_cell.angle_beta   90.00
_cell.angle_gamma   90.00
#
_symmetry.space_group_name_H-M   'P 1'
#
loop_
_entity.id
_entity.type
_entity.pdbx_description
1 polymer ?
#
loop_
_entity_poly.entity_id
_entity_poly.type
_entity_poly.pdbx_seq_one_letter_code
_entity_poly.pdbx_strand_id
1 'polypeptide(L)'
;YAGKYSEPDYELILSQGCDLAVENTMIYHSPAVLEQLERLGIPVLVETSSYETLPMGRMEWIKLYAALLDKEDEAEALFNEKMDSMADVLEQQPTGKTVAFFYITSSGAVNVRKSTDYVAKCVAIAGGDYVSFDESAEDNAQSTINIQMESFYHGAVDADVLIYNSIIDGELHTLDELVALDPLMADF
;
A
#
# COMPACT_ATOMS: atom_id res chain seq x y z
N TYR A 1 -0.29 -21.81 -10.11
CA TYR A 1 -1.25 -21.27 -9.12
C TYR A 1 -1.68 -22.41 -8.21
N ALA A 2 -1.44 -22.30 -6.92
CA ALA A 2 -1.69 -23.34 -5.90
C ALA A 2 -2.92 -23.05 -5.01
N GLY A 3 -3.87 -22.27 -5.51
CA GLY A 3 -5.11 -21.94 -4.78
C GLY A 3 -5.05 -20.56 -4.08
N LYS A 4 -6.13 -20.24 -3.36
CA LYS A 4 -6.23 -19.05 -2.51
C LYS A 4 -5.69 -19.37 -1.12
N TYR A 5 -5.30 -18.34 -0.36
CA TYR A 5 -4.88 -18.50 1.05
C TYR A 5 -5.90 -19.27 1.92
N SER A 6 -7.20 -19.22 1.59
CA SER A 6 -8.28 -19.92 2.30
C SER A 6 -8.55 -21.34 1.79
N GLU A 7 -8.10 -21.67 0.59
CA GLU A 7 -8.33 -22.94 -0.12
C GLU A 7 -7.10 -23.32 -0.97
N PRO A 8 -5.94 -23.61 -0.35
CA PRO A 8 -4.75 -24.01 -1.10
C PRO A 8 -4.87 -25.45 -1.60
N ASP A 9 -4.26 -25.72 -2.75
CA ASP A 9 -4.08 -27.05 -3.30
C ASP A 9 -2.89 -27.74 -2.62
N TYR A 10 -3.13 -28.41 -1.52
CA TYR A 10 -2.07 -29.08 -0.73
C TYR A 10 -1.34 -30.17 -1.52
N GLU A 11 -2.02 -30.88 -2.43
CA GLU A 11 -1.40 -31.93 -3.24
C GLU A 11 -0.40 -31.32 -4.22
N LEU A 12 -0.78 -30.21 -4.84
CA LEU A 12 0.14 -29.46 -5.74
C LEU A 12 1.33 -28.90 -4.95
N ILE A 13 1.09 -28.25 -3.81
CA ILE A 13 2.13 -27.66 -2.97
C ILE A 13 3.16 -28.74 -2.56
N LEU A 14 2.70 -29.88 -2.08
CA LEU A 14 3.57 -31.01 -1.71
C LEU A 14 4.31 -31.58 -2.92
N SER A 15 3.63 -31.74 -4.05
CA SER A 15 4.25 -32.31 -5.26
C SER A 15 5.36 -31.43 -5.84
N GLN A 16 5.31 -30.13 -5.57
CA GLN A 16 6.34 -29.17 -5.98
C GLN A 16 7.52 -29.08 -4.97
N GLY A 17 7.44 -29.80 -3.84
CA GLY A 17 8.49 -29.79 -2.81
C GLY A 17 8.63 -28.43 -2.14
N CYS A 18 7.52 -27.85 -1.70
CA CYS A 18 7.50 -26.55 -1.03
C CYS A 18 8.20 -26.65 0.34
N ASP A 19 9.27 -25.89 0.55
CA ASP A 19 10.04 -25.85 1.79
C ASP A 19 9.53 -24.78 2.78
N LEU A 20 8.85 -23.74 2.29
CA LEU A 20 8.32 -22.63 3.07
C LEU A 20 7.10 -22.05 2.38
N ALA A 21 6.02 -21.86 3.09
CA ALA A 21 4.88 -21.06 2.64
C ALA A 21 5.03 -19.61 3.15
N VAL A 22 4.96 -18.66 2.22
CA VAL A 22 4.91 -17.23 2.56
C VAL A 22 3.49 -16.75 2.36
N GLU A 23 2.84 -16.40 3.44
CA GLU A 23 1.44 -15.99 3.48
C GLU A 23 1.33 -14.54 3.95
N ASN A 24 0.29 -13.84 3.52
CA ASN A 24 -0.04 -12.54 4.09
C ASN A 24 -0.93 -12.69 5.35
N THR A 25 -1.21 -11.60 6.05
CA THR A 25 -2.00 -11.62 7.29
C THR A 25 -3.44 -12.11 7.12
N MET A 26 -3.96 -12.22 5.89
CA MET A 26 -5.27 -12.82 5.63
C MET A 26 -5.34 -14.29 6.05
N ILE A 27 -4.19 -14.97 6.17
CA ILE A 27 -4.12 -16.36 6.67
C ILE A 27 -4.68 -16.50 8.07
N TYR A 28 -4.64 -15.45 8.89
CA TYR A 28 -5.23 -15.45 10.24
C TYR A 28 -6.77 -15.61 10.25
N HIS A 29 -7.42 -15.33 9.12
CA HIS A 29 -8.85 -15.62 8.94
C HIS A 29 -9.13 -17.09 8.57
N SER A 30 -8.07 -17.86 8.32
CA SER A 30 -8.14 -19.27 7.94
C SER A 30 -7.14 -20.12 8.75
N PRO A 31 -7.24 -20.15 10.09
CA PRO A 31 -6.26 -20.81 10.96
C PRO A 31 -6.10 -22.31 10.66
N ALA A 32 -7.17 -22.95 10.17
CA ALA A 32 -7.10 -24.36 9.78
C ALA A 32 -6.14 -24.62 8.61
N VAL A 33 -5.97 -23.64 7.72
CA VAL A 33 -5.01 -23.72 6.60
C VAL A 33 -3.57 -23.66 7.13
N LEU A 34 -3.30 -22.73 8.03
CA LEU A 34 -1.99 -22.58 8.67
C LEU A 34 -1.62 -23.88 9.40
N GLU A 35 -2.53 -24.41 10.25
CA GLU A 35 -2.31 -25.66 10.95
C GLU A 35 -2.09 -26.86 10.00
N GLN A 36 -2.78 -26.88 8.85
CA GLN A 36 -2.64 -27.95 7.88
C GLN A 36 -1.29 -27.90 7.16
N LEU A 37 -0.81 -26.71 6.77
CA LEU A 37 0.52 -26.54 6.20
C LEU A 37 1.62 -27.02 7.18
N GLU A 38 1.52 -26.62 8.45
CA GLU A 38 2.46 -27.04 9.49
C GLU A 38 2.42 -28.57 9.73
N ARG A 39 1.24 -29.19 9.73
CA ARG A 39 1.09 -30.67 9.82
C ARG A 39 1.75 -31.40 8.65
N LEU A 40 1.76 -30.79 7.48
CA LEU A 40 2.42 -31.32 6.29
C LEU A 40 3.93 -31.08 6.31
N GLY A 41 4.46 -30.45 7.35
CA GLY A 41 5.89 -30.16 7.52
C GLY A 41 6.35 -28.91 6.76
N ILE A 42 5.42 -28.09 6.30
CA ILE A 42 5.70 -26.84 5.58
C ILE A 42 5.59 -25.69 6.59
N PRO A 43 6.70 -25.08 7.04
CA PRO A 43 6.67 -23.91 7.90
C PRO A 43 5.99 -22.74 7.18
N VAL A 44 5.33 -21.87 7.95
CA VAL A 44 4.61 -20.71 7.42
C VAL A 44 5.26 -19.43 7.93
N LEU A 45 5.71 -18.58 7.03
CA LEU A 45 6.13 -17.22 7.31
C LEU A 45 4.96 -16.28 6.98
N VAL A 46 4.47 -15.54 7.97
CA VAL A 46 3.47 -14.51 7.71
C VAL A 46 4.16 -13.18 7.41
N GLU A 47 4.01 -12.73 6.18
CA GLU A 47 4.57 -11.51 5.63
C GLU A 47 3.74 -10.30 6.07
N THR A 48 4.38 -9.27 6.61
CA THR A 48 3.74 -8.07 7.14
C THR A 48 4.27 -6.76 6.57
N SER A 49 4.95 -6.78 5.42
CA SER A 49 5.51 -5.58 4.78
C SER A 49 4.45 -4.50 4.51
N SER A 50 3.20 -4.92 4.28
CA SER A 50 2.08 -4.01 4.07
C SER A 50 1.72 -3.16 5.31
N TYR A 51 2.17 -3.55 6.49
CA TYR A 51 1.99 -2.81 7.74
C TYR A 51 3.12 -1.82 8.02
N GLU A 52 4.20 -1.87 7.23
CA GLU A 52 5.25 -0.86 7.34
C GLU A 52 4.70 0.51 6.95
N THR A 53 4.82 1.46 7.86
CA THR A 53 4.33 2.83 7.65
C THR A 53 5.30 3.68 6.85
N LEU A 54 6.59 3.30 6.83
CA LEU A 54 7.63 3.99 6.06
C LEU A 54 7.90 3.27 4.75
N PRO A 55 7.98 3.98 3.62
CA PRO A 55 8.31 3.40 2.32
C PRO A 55 9.62 2.60 2.33
N MET A 56 10.65 3.12 3.01
CA MET A 56 11.94 2.45 3.16
C MET A 56 11.83 1.15 3.95
N GLY A 57 10.98 1.10 4.99
CA GLY A 57 10.70 -0.13 5.73
C GLY A 57 10.12 -1.22 4.82
N ARG A 58 9.19 -0.86 3.91
CA ARG A 58 8.67 -1.82 2.92
C ARG A 58 9.76 -2.34 1.97
N MET A 59 10.66 -1.47 1.53
CA MET A 59 11.79 -1.87 0.68
C MET A 59 12.76 -2.79 1.43
N GLU A 60 12.97 -2.58 2.72
CA GLU A 60 13.90 -3.35 3.53
C GLU A 60 13.51 -4.83 3.65
N TRP A 61 12.23 -5.18 3.45
CA TRP A 61 11.77 -6.58 3.44
C TRP A 61 12.48 -7.45 2.40
N ILE A 62 13.09 -6.86 1.37
CA ILE A 62 13.92 -7.62 0.42
C ILE A 62 15.06 -8.36 1.12
N LYS A 63 15.60 -7.82 2.24
CA LYS A 63 16.67 -8.45 3.01
C LYS A 63 16.18 -9.74 3.69
N LEU A 64 14.91 -9.78 4.14
CA LEU A 64 14.32 -11.00 4.68
C LEU A 64 14.23 -12.10 3.62
N TYR A 65 13.72 -11.76 2.43
CA TYR A 65 13.65 -12.74 1.33
C TYR A 65 15.04 -13.18 0.88
N ALA A 66 16.01 -12.28 0.87
CA ALA A 66 17.38 -12.58 0.53
C ALA A 66 18.02 -13.57 1.53
N ALA A 67 17.77 -13.39 2.84
CA ALA A 67 18.23 -14.31 3.86
C ALA A 67 17.65 -15.73 3.70
N LEU A 68 16.43 -15.86 3.18
CA LEU A 68 15.83 -17.16 2.86
C LEU A 68 16.44 -17.83 1.62
N LEU A 69 17.09 -17.05 0.75
CA LEU A 69 17.57 -17.47 -0.57
C LEU A 69 19.10 -17.42 -0.69
N ASP A 70 19.82 -17.13 0.39
CA ASP A 70 21.29 -16.98 0.42
C ASP A 70 21.78 -15.87 -0.53
N LYS A 71 21.08 -14.70 -0.49
CA LYS A 71 21.25 -13.54 -1.39
C LYS A 71 21.42 -12.22 -0.64
N GLU A 72 21.92 -12.24 0.60
CA GLU A 72 21.98 -11.07 1.48
C GLU A 72 22.82 -9.95 0.88
N ASP A 73 23.99 -10.27 0.31
CA ASP A 73 24.90 -9.28 -0.28
C ASP A 73 24.24 -8.55 -1.47
N GLU A 74 23.48 -9.30 -2.29
CA GLU A 74 22.76 -8.73 -3.44
C GLU A 74 21.63 -7.80 -2.98
N ALA A 75 20.89 -8.21 -1.94
CA ALA A 75 19.79 -7.41 -1.39
C ALA A 75 20.30 -6.15 -0.67
N GLU A 76 21.41 -6.26 0.07
CA GLU A 76 22.01 -5.11 0.72
C GLU A 76 22.51 -4.08 -0.32
N ALA A 77 23.20 -4.56 -1.37
CA ALA A 77 23.65 -3.69 -2.45
C ALA A 77 22.47 -2.97 -3.14
N LEU A 78 21.39 -3.71 -3.45
CA LEU A 78 20.21 -3.12 -4.08
C LEU A 78 19.49 -2.13 -3.15
N PHE A 79 19.34 -2.47 -1.87
CA PHE A 79 18.72 -1.58 -0.89
C PHE A 79 19.53 -0.28 -0.76
N ASN A 80 20.84 -0.36 -0.63
CA ASN A 80 21.72 0.79 -0.53
C ASN A 80 21.68 1.65 -1.80
N GLU A 81 21.71 1.05 -3.00
CA GLU A 81 21.54 1.76 -4.28
C GLU A 81 20.24 2.58 -4.31
N LYS A 82 19.13 1.99 -3.83
CA LYS A 82 17.84 2.69 -3.78
C LYS A 82 17.83 3.79 -2.74
N MET A 83 18.42 3.56 -1.58
CA MET A 83 18.55 4.60 -0.55
C MET A 83 19.40 5.78 -1.05
N ASP A 84 20.52 5.51 -1.72
CA ASP A 84 21.37 6.54 -2.31
C ASP A 84 20.63 7.34 -3.39
N SER A 85 19.81 6.67 -4.21
CA SER A 85 18.99 7.33 -5.23
C SER A 85 17.89 8.23 -4.66
N MET A 86 17.52 8.03 -3.39
CA MET A 86 16.52 8.82 -2.68
C MET A 86 17.14 9.91 -1.79
N ALA A 87 18.47 9.98 -1.68
CA ALA A 87 19.15 10.86 -0.73
C ALA A 87 18.68 12.32 -0.86
N ASP A 88 18.64 12.86 -2.08
CA ASP A 88 18.19 14.22 -2.35
C ASP A 88 16.76 14.48 -1.90
N VAL A 89 15.87 13.46 -2.05
CA VAL A 89 14.46 13.56 -1.62
C VAL A 89 14.36 13.51 -0.11
N LEU A 90 15.15 12.65 0.55
CA LEU A 90 15.15 12.50 2.01
C LEU A 90 15.71 13.75 2.73
N GLU A 91 16.60 14.50 2.07
CA GLU A 91 17.18 15.75 2.58
C GLU A 91 16.38 17.00 2.17
N GLN A 92 15.29 16.81 1.39
CA GLN A 92 14.50 17.93 0.88
C GLN A 92 13.83 18.69 2.02
N GLN A 93 13.87 20.01 1.92
CA GLN A 93 13.15 20.90 2.83
C GLN A 93 11.65 20.89 2.50
N PRO A 94 10.77 21.13 3.49
CA PRO A 94 9.33 21.26 3.26
C PRO A 94 9.06 22.30 2.16
N THR A 95 8.23 21.93 1.21
CA THR A 95 7.87 22.78 0.06
C THR A 95 6.72 23.73 0.38
N GLY A 96 5.96 23.44 1.45
CA GLY A 96 4.71 24.12 1.80
C GLY A 96 3.56 23.81 0.81
N LYS A 97 3.74 22.80 -0.06
CA LYS A 97 2.72 22.37 -1.00
C LYS A 97 1.80 21.33 -0.37
N THR A 98 0.51 21.56 -0.49
CA THR A 98 -0.53 20.64 -0.02
C THR A 98 -0.87 19.61 -1.10
N VAL A 99 -1.02 18.35 -0.71
CA VAL A 99 -1.23 17.23 -1.63
C VAL A 99 -2.43 16.39 -1.16
N ALA A 100 -3.43 16.21 -2.01
CA ALA A 100 -4.52 15.27 -1.79
C ALA A 100 -4.35 14.03 -2.69
N PHE A 101 -4.51 12.84 -2.11
CA PHE A 101 -4.44 11.55 -2.82
C PHE A 101 -5.77 10.81 -2.65
N PHE A 102 -6.39 10.43 -3.77
CA PHE A 102 -7.75 9.88 -3.75
C PHE A 102 -8.05 9.00 -4.97
N TYR A 103 -9.17 8.27 -4.89
CA TYR A 103 -9.89 7.77 -6.06
C TYR A 103 -11.40 7.82 -5.82
N ILE A 104 -12.18 7.86 -6.89
CA ILE A 104 -13.65 7.82 -6.84
C ILE A 104 -14.07 6.37 -7.04
N THR A 105 -14.84 5.83 -6.09
CA THR A 105 -15.35 4.46 -6.16
C THR A 105 -16.49 4.34 -7.16
N SER A 106 -16.80 3.14 -7.61
CA SER A 106 -17.96 2.86 -8.47
C SER A 106 -19.31 3.27 -7.85
N SER A 107 -19.36 3.48 -6.53
CA SER A 107 -20.54 4.01 -5.83
C SER A 107 -20.59 5.53 -5.71
N GLY A 108 -19.58 6.24 -6.25
CA GLY A 108 -19.48 7.71 -6.18
C GLY A 108 -18.88 8.26 -4.88
N ALA A 109 -18.45 7.38 -3.95
CA ALA A 109 -17.73 7.82 -2.77
C ALA A 109 -16.25 8.09 -3.10
N VAL A 110 -15.64 9.04 -2.40
CA VAL A 110 -14.20 9.30 -2.54
C VAL A 110 -13.44 8.50 -1.49
N ASN A 111 -12.56 7.63 -1.95
CA ASN A 111 -11.64 6.91 -1.08
C ASN A 111 -10.36 7.71 -0.90
N VAL A 112 -10.00 7.99 0.33
CA VAL A 112 -8.79 8.73 0.70
C VAL A 112 -7.94 7.91 1.66
N ARG A 113 -6.63 8.17 1.70
CA ARG A 113 -5.72 7.55 2.65
C ARG A 113 -5.78 8.24 4.00
N LYS A 114 -5.63 7.49 5.07
CA LYS A 114 -5.45 8.06 6.41
C LYS A 114 -4.09 8.73 6.55
N SER A 115 -3.98 9.66 7.49
CA SER A 115 -2.72 10.37 7.79
C SER A 115 -1.59 9.44 8.23
N THR A 116 -1.92 8.27 8.77
CA THR A 116 -0.96 7.24 9.19
C THR A 116 -0.51 6.30 8.06
N ASP A 117 -1.19 6.33 6.90
CA ASP A 117 -0.86 5.48 5.75
C ASP A 117 0.50 5.84 5.13
N TYR A 118 1.14 4.84 4.51
CA TYR A 118 2.44 5.04 3.89
C TYR A 118 2.43 6.07 2.75
N VAL A 119 1.30 6.26 2.05
CA VAL A 119 1.18 7.27 0.99
C VAL A 119 1.29 8.68 1.57
N ALA A 120 0.63 8.94 2.72
CA ALA A 120 0.79 10.19 3.44
C ALA A 120 2.25 10.42 3.87
N LYS A 121 2.96 9.35 4.27
CA LYS A 121 4.40 9.41 4.58
C LYS A 121 5.25 9.67 3.34
N CYS A 122 4.89 9.10 2.17
CA CYS A 122 5.55 9.43 0.90
C CYS A 122 5.43 10.91 0.57
N VAL A 123 4.23 11.50 0.73
CA VAL A 123 4.02 12.94 0.53
C VAL A 123 4.92 13.76 1.45
N ALA A 124 4.97 13.41 2.75
CA ALA A 124 5.82 14.11 3.72
C ALA A 124 7.31 13.98 3.39
N ILE A 125 7.79 12.79 2.97
CA ILE A 125 9.18 12.55 2.54
C ILE A 125 9.51 13.40 1.31
N ALA A 126 8.56 13.59 0.40
CA ALA A 126 8.71 14.46 -0.77
C ALA A 126 8.57 15.97 -0.42
N GLY A 127 8.49 16.32 0.86
CA GLY A 127 8.42 17.71 1.34
C GLY A 127 7.04 18.35 1.18
N GLY A 128 5.99 17.57 0.93
CA GLY A 128 4.60 18.05 0.85
C GLY A 128 3.84 17.87 2.15
N ASP A 129 2.74 18.62 2.28
CA ASP A 129 1.78 18.51 3.37
C ASP A 129 0.58 17.70 2.89
N TYR A 130 0.36 16.52 3.48
CA TYR A 130 -0.75 15.65 3.09
C TYR A 130 -2.09 16.18 3.61
N VAL A 131 -3.09 16.34 2.71
CA VAL A 131 -4.46 16.72 3.08
C VAL A 131 -5.15 15.50 3.70
N SER A 132 -5.36 15.55 5.02
CA SER A 132 -5.98 14.46 5.78
C SER A 132 -7.46 14.73 6.01
N PHE A 133 -8.26 13.67 5.98
CA PHE A 133 -9.70 13.67 6.23
C PHE A 133 -10.10 12.83 7.46
N ASP A 134 -9.12 12.23 8.13
CA ASP A 134 -9.34 11.46 9.35
C ASP A 134 -9.28 12.40 10.57
N GLU A 135 -10.40 12.49 11.30
CA GLU A 135 -10.51 13.30 12.53
C GLU A 135 -9.84 12.63 13.75
N SER A 136 -9.58 11.33 13.68
CA SER A 136 -8.96 10.57 14.78
C SER A 136 -7.82 9.71 14.27
N ALA A 137 -6.68 9.80 14.92
CA ALA A 137 -5.57 8.87 14.78
C ALA A 137 -5.92 7.50 15.42
N GLU A 138 -7.14 7.00 15.25
CA GLU A 138 -7.48 5.65 15.68
C GLU A 138 -6.64 4.67 14.86
N ASP A 139 -5.81 3.96 15.58
CA ASP A 139 -4.87 2.94 15.10
C ASP A 139 -5.65 1.66 14.71
N ASN A 140 -6.66 1.82 13.86
CA ASN A 140 -7.33 0.66 13.27
C ASN A 140 -6.58 0.25 12.00
N ALA A 141 -6.61 -1.05 11.70
CA ALA A 141 -5.88 -1.67 10.60
C ALA A 141 -6.29 -1.18 9.19
N GLN A 142 -7.25 -0.27 9.08
CA GLN A 142 -7.68 0.29 7.80
C GLN A 142 -6.84 1.49 7.43
N SER A 143 -6.18 1.42 6.29
CA SER A 143 -5.35 2.50 5.73
C SER A 143 -6.14 3.55 4.96
N THR A 144 -7.45 3.32 4.73
CA THR A 144 -8.32 4.18 3.92
C THR A 144 -9.65 4.44 4.60
N ILE A 145 -10.30 5.54 4.20
CA ILE A 145 -11.70 5.84 4.52
C ILE A 145 -12.43 6.29 3.25
N ASN A 146 -13.75 6.04 3.22
CA ASN A 146 -14.63 6.56 2.19
C ASN A 146 -15.38 7.78 2.74
N ILE A 147 -15.33 8.87 2.00
CA ILE A 147 -16.01 10.13 2.32
C ILE A 147 -16.92 10.55 1.16
N GLN A 148 -17.84 11.49 1.42
CA GLN A 148 -18.66 12.08 0.37
C GLN A 148 -17.85 13.06 -0.48
N MET A 149 -18.20 13.20 -1.76
CA MET A 149 -17.51 14.10 -2.68
C MET A 149 -17.49 15.55 -2.17
N GLU A 150 -18.58 16.03 -1.60
CA GLU A 150 -18.65 17.38 -1.04
C GLU A 150 -17.66 17.59 0.13
N SER A 151 -17.47 16.55 0.96
CA SER A 151 -16.49 16.60 2.05
C SER A 151 -15.07 16.64 1.50
N PHE A 152 -14.80 15.85 0.45
CA PHE A 152 -13.53 15.87 -0.24
C PHE A 152 -13.25 17.22 -0.87
N TYR A 153 -14.23 17.77 -1.61
CA TYR A 153 -14.15 19.10 -2.22
C TYR A 153 -13.78 20.16 -1.18
N HIS A 154 -14.54 20.25 -0.09
CA HIS A 154 -14.29 21.24 0.96
C HIS A 154 -12.90 21.12 1.61
N GLY A 155 -12.36 19.92 1.72
CA GLY A 155 -11.04 19.69 2.33
C GLY A 155 -9.87 19.85 1.36
N ALA A 156 -10.09 19.67 0.06
CA ALA A 156 -9.02 19.59 -0.93
C ALA A 156 -9.08 20.65 -2.04
N VAL A 157 -10.12 21.51 -2.09
CA VAL A 157 -10.27 22.51 -3.16
C VAL A 157 -9.09 23.48 -3.25
N ASP A 158 -8.45 23.78 -2.13
CA ASP A 158 -7.26 24.64 -2.06
C ASP A 158 -5.93 23.84 -2.11
N ALA A 159 -5.99 22.53 -2.38
CA ALA A 159 -4.76 21.72 -2.49
C ALA A 159 -3.94 22.13 -3.72
N ASP A 160 -2.60 22.26 -3.54
CA ASP A 160 -1.69 22.58 -4.64
C ASP A 160 -1.58 21.45 -5.66
N VAL A 161 -1.75 20.20 -5.21
CA VAL A 161 -1.59 19.00 -6.05
C VAL A 161 -2.69 17.98 -5.71
N LEU A 162 -3.35 17.50 -6.75
CA LEU A 162 -4.28 16.38 -6.68
C LEU A 162 -3.65 15.15 -7.35
N ILE A 163 -3.62 14.03 -6.63
CA ILE A 163 -3.14 12.74 -7.16
C ILE A 163 -4.32 11.77 -7.20
N TYR A 164 -4.75 11.42 -8.40
CA TYR A 164 -5.79 10.41 -8.61
C TYR A 164 -5.16 9.01 -8.76
N ASN A 165 -5.64 8.06 -7.96
CA ASN A 165 -5.21 6.66 -8.05
C ASN A 165 -6.07 5.89 -9.05
N SER A 166 -5.66 5.85 -10.31
CA SER A 166 -6.39 5.24 -11.42
C SER A 166 -6.30 3.71 -11.48
N ILE A 167 -5.55 3.06 -10.56
CA ILE A 167 -5.30 1.61 -10.64
C ILE A 167 -6.49 0.80 -10.09
N ILE A 168 -7.32 1.38 -9.23
CA ILE A 168 -8.33 0.63 -8.44
C ILE A 168 -9.62 0.41 -9.23
N ASP A 169 -10.24 1.48 -9.75
CA ASP A 169 -11.58 1.44 -10.38
C ASP A 169 -11.56 1.80 -11.87
N GLY A 170 -10.45 1.55 -12.54
CA GLY A 170 -10.27 1.82 -13.96
C GLY A 170 -9.22 2.90 -14.22
N GLU A 171 -8.51 2.73 -15.31
CA GLU A 171 -7.47 3.66 -15.71
C GLU A 171 -8.10 4.90 -16.36
N LEU A 172 -7.77 6.09 -15.84
CA LEU A 172 -8.14 7.37 -16.43
C LEU A 172 -6.94 7.96 -17.16
N HIS A 173 -7.18 8.47 -18.35
CA HIS A 173 -6.13 9.04 -19.20
C HIS A 173 -6.27 10.54 -19.39
N THR A 174 -7.43 11.13 -19.05
CA THR A 174 -7.73 12.55 -19.26
C THR A 174 -8.47 13.15 -18.07
N LEU A 175 -8.37 14.48 -17.93
CA LEU A 175 -9.15 15.21 -16.94
C LEU A 175 -10.67 15.16 -17.24
N ASP A 176 -11.05 15.12 -18.51
CA ASP A 176 -12.46 14.99 -18.90
C ASP A 176 -13.07 13.67 -18.39
N GLU A 177 -12.30 12.57 -18.40
CA GLU A 177 -12.73 11.30 -17.84
C GLU A 177 -12.89 11.39 -16.31
N LEU A 178 -12.02 12.11 -15.61
CA LEU A 178 -12.14 12.34 -14.17
C LEU A 178 -13.37 13.19 -13.84
N VAL A 179 -13.61 14.28 -14.58
CA VAL A 179 -14.80 15.13 -14.45
C VAL A 179 -16.09 14.37 -14.75
N ALA A 180 -16.03 13.38 -15.66
CA ALA A 180 -17.19 12.55 -15.97
C ALA A 180 -17.59 11.60 -14.81
N LEU A 181 -16.67 11.29 -13.87
CA LEU A 181 -17.01 10.52 -12.66
C LEU A 181 -17.82 11.34 -11.65
N ASP A 182 -17.47 12.61 -11.48
CA ASP A 182 -18.22 13.56 -10.64
C ASP A 182 -18.02 15.00 -11.14
N PRO A 183 -19.12 15.75 -11.39
CA PRO A 183 -19.05 17.12 -11.90
C PRO A 183 -18.28 18.10 -11.00
N LEU A 184 -18.22 17.89 -9.68
CA LEU A 184 -17.44 18.73 -8.76
C LEU A 184 -15.94 18.72 -9.06
N MET A 185 -15.47 17.71 -9.77
CA MET A 185 -14.06 17.65 -10.20
C MET A 185 -13.70 18.72 -11.22
N ALA A 186 -14.67 19.39 -11.83
CA ALA A 186 -14.44 20.52 -12.73
C ALA A 186 -14.12 21.83 -11.98
N ASP A 187 -14.37 21.88 -10.68
CA ASP A 187 -14.20 23.07 -9.85
C ASP A 187 -12.85 23.09 -9.10
N PHE A 188 -12.02 22.05 -9.28
CA PHE A 188 -10.62 21.99 -8.84
C PHE A 188 -9.68 22.60 -9.93
#